data_d711cdea5a2b61b923d4a132c046ff6d
#
_entry.id   d711cdea5a2b61b923d4a132c046ff6d
#
_cell.length_a   1.000
_cell.length_b   1.000
_cell.length_c   1.000
_cell.angle_alpha   90.00
_cell.angle_beta   90.00
_cell.angle_gamma   90.00
#
_symmetry.space_group_name_H-M   'P 1'
#
loop_
_entity.id
_entity.type
_entity.pdbx_description
1 polymer ?
#
loop_
_entity_poly.entity_id
_entity_poly.type
_entity_poly.pdbx_seq_one_letter_code
_entity_poly.pdbx_strand_id
1 'polypeptide(L)'
;MLAIIALLAAILLPVIPHATSRPRLEAYAVDVASLLTLDRNTAIRRHAQIRTQIDAPSRLIASGATGRQVRLPDDVVVSTMVAARCGDRPSGGTITFFASGMSCGGVIALARPGGGFQVRVNWLTGGVEVVAIVP
;
A
#
# COMPACT_ATOMS: atom_id res chain seq x y z
N MET A 1 -33.25 -36.75 13.98
CA MET A 1 -32.33 -36.12 14.93
C MET A 1 -31.06 -35.64 14.23
N LEU A 2 -30.30 -36.52 13.58
CA LEU A 2 -29.06 -36.15 12.89
C LEU A 2 -29.26 -35.15 11.73
N ALA A 3 -30.37 -35.27 10.99
CA ALA A 3 -30.68 -34.36 9.89
C ALA A 3 -30.97 -32.93 10.35
N ILE A 4 -31.55 -32.76 11.54
CA ILE A 4 -31.84 -31.43 12.12
C ILE A 4 -30.55 -30.75 12.57
N ILE A 5 -29.61 -31.51 13.13
CA ILE A 5 -28.30 -30.99 13.57
C ILE A 5 -27.48 -30.54 12.36
N ALA A 6 -27.50 -31.30 11.26
CA ALA A 6 -26.83 -30.95 10.02
C ALA A 6 -27.42 -29.67 9.39
N LEU A 7 -28.74 -29.50 9.45
CA LEU A 7 -29.40 -28.28 8.93
C LEU A 7 -29.06 -27.07 9.76
N LEU A 8 -28.99 -27.17 11.08
CA LEU A 8 -28.59 -26.10 11.97
C LEU A 8 -27.13 -25.69 11.74
N ALA A 9 -26.24 -26.66 11.52
CA ALA A 9 -24.85 -26.39 11.21
C ALA A 9 -24.69 -25.64 9.89
N ALA A 10 -25.51 -25.98 8.89
CA ALA A 10 -25.51 -25.28 7.60
C ALA A 10 -25.99 -23.82 7.71
N ILE A 11 -26.94 -23.52 8.60
CA ILE A 11 -27.44 -22.18 8.85
C ILE A 11 -26.42 -21.36 9.64
N LEU A 12 -25.64 -22.00 10.50
CA LEU A 12 -24.64 -21.36 11.34
C LEU A 12 -23.32 -21.11 10.62
N LEU A 13 -23.12 -21.65 9.42
CA LEU A 13 -21.98 -21.32 8.59
C LEU A 13 -22.13 -19.87 8.11
N PRO A 14 -21.35 -18.93 8.66
CA PRO A 14 -21.47 -17.53 8.23
C PRO A 14 -21.05 -17.43 6.77
N VAL A 15 -21.87 -16.77 5.98
CA VAL A 15 -21.43 -16.27 4.68
C VAL A 15 -20.36 -15.20 4.98
N ILE A 16 -19.10 -15.59 4.86
CA ILE A 16 -18.00 -14.65 5.08
C ILE A 16 -18.03 -13.68 3.92
N PRO A 17 -18.30 -12.38 4.16
CA PRO A 17 -18.21 -11.39 3.09
C PRO A 17 -16.76 -11.35 2.60
N HIS A 18 -16.56 -11.48 1.30
CA HIS A 18 -15.23 -11.42 0.69
C HIS A 18 -14.69 -9.99 0.59
N ALA A 19 -15.45 -8.99 1.03
CA ALA A 19 -15.02 -7.60 1.03
C ALA A 19 -13.97 -7.35 2.11
N THR A 20 -12.95 -6.59 1.75
CA THR A 20 -11.91 -6.17 2.69
C THR A 20 -12.52 -5.26 3.74
N SER A 21 -12.38 -5.62 5.02
CA SER A 21 -12.85 -4.80 6.13
C SER A 21 -11.97 -3.55 6.29
N ARG A 22 -12.50 -2.51 6.97
CA ARG A 22 -11.72 -1.30 7.24
C ARG A 22 -10.44 -1.58 8.04
N PRO A 23 -10.45 -2.36 9.14
CA PRO A 23 -9.22 -2.69 9.86
C PRO A 23 -8.21 -3.44 8.99
N ARG A 24 -8.69 -4.29 8.10
CA ARG A 24 -7.82 -5.03 7.19
C ARG A 24 -7.21 -4.13 6.13
N LEU A 25 -7.97 -3.19 5.61
CA LEU A 25 -7.49 -2.18 4.67
C LEU A 25 -6.44 -1.29 5.33
N GLU A 26 -6.66 -0.88 6.57
CA GLU A 26 -5.68 -0.14 7.37
C GLU A 26 -4.39 -0.91 7.54
N ALA A 27 -4.47 -2.21 7.82
CA ALA A 27 -3.30 -3.08 7.94
C ALA A 27 -2.50 -3.12 6.64
N TYR A 28 -3.15 -3.19 5.50
CA TYR A 28 -2.46 -3.10 4.20
C TYR A 28 -1.79 -1.75 4.01
N ALA A 29 -2.44 -0.66 4.39
CA ALA A 29 -1.85 0.68 4.31
C ALA A 29 -0.60 0.79 5.19
N VAL A 30 -0.64 0.23 6.39
CA VAL A 30 0.53 0.17 7.30
C VAL A 30 1.64 -0.68 6.70
N ASP A 31 1.32 -1.80 6.06
CA ASP A 31 2.32 -2.64 5.37
C ASP A 31 3.01 -1.87 4.25
N VAL A 32 2.25 -1.13 3.45
CA VAL A 32 2.81 -0.28 2.39
C VAL A 32 3.70 0.81 2.99
N ALA A 33 3.25 1.46 4.06
CA ALA A 33 4.04 2.48 4.75
C ALA A 33 5.35 1.91 5.32
N SER A 34 5.31 0.70 5.86
CA SER A 34 6.49 0.02 6.38
C SER A 34 7.50 -0.29 5.28
N LEU A 35 7.01 -0.73 4.12
CA LEU A 35 7.82 -1.01 2.96
C LEU A 35 8.51 0.25 2.44
N LEU A 36 7.77 1.36 2.36
CA LEU A 36 8.33 2.66 1.96
C LEU A 36 9.38 3.17 2.95
N THR A 37 9.10 3.03 4.24
CA THR A 37 10.04 3.42 5.30
C THR A 37 11.32 2.57 5.24
N LEU A 38 11.20 1.29 4.96
CA LEU A 38 12.34 0.40 4.76
C LEU A 38 13.19 0.86 3.57
N ASP A 39 12.57 1.21 2.46
CA ASP A 39 13.28 1.68 1.27
C ASP A 39 14.00 3.00 1.55
N ARG A 40 13.35 3.93 2.26
CA ARG A 40 14.00 5.17 2.69
C ARG A 40 15.23 4.90 3.56
N ASN A 41 15.07 4.09 4.59
CA ASN A 41 16.16 3.79 5.52
C ASN A 41 17.31 3.06 4.82
N THR A 42 17.01 2.21 3.88
CA THR A 42 18.01 1.51 3.08
C THR A 42 18.76 2.48 2.17
N ALA A 43 18.07 3.45 1.57
CA ALA A 43 18.70 4.48 0.75
C ALA A 43 19.73 5.27 1.57
N ILE A 44 19.39 5.63 2.80
CA ILE A 44 20.28 6.34 3.71
C ILE A 44 21.49 5.49 4.09
N ARG A 45 21.26 4.24 4.49
CA ARG A 45 22.33 3.33 4.93
C ARG A 45 23.30 2.97 3.83
N ARG A 46 22.80 2.74 2.63
CA ARG A 46 23.61 2.33 1.48
C ARG A 46 24.17 3.50 0.69
N HIS A 47 23.80 4.74 1.04
CA HIS A 47 24.14 5.95 0.28
C HIS A 47 23.79 5.79 -1.21
N ALA A 48 22.61 5.24 -1.47
CA ALA A 48 22.16 4.93 -2.81
C ALA A 48 20.69 5.33 -2.98
N GLN A 49 20.33 5.63 -4.22
CA GLN A 49 18.96 5.90 -4.59
C GLN A 49 18.18 4.58 -4.64
N ILE A 50 17.03 4.53 -3.96
CA ILE A 50 16.14 3.37 -3.94
C ILE A 50 14.78 3.80 -4.49
N ARG A 51 14.19 2.96 -5.33
CA ARG A 51 12.87 3.21 -5.92
C ARG A 51 11.89 2.15 -5.50
N THR A 52 10.80 2.58 -4.88
CA THR A 52 9.65 1.71 -4.62
C THR A 52 8.77 1.69 -5.86
N GLN A 53 8.50 0.50 -6.39
CA GLN A 53 7.70 0.32 -7.59
C GLN A 53 6.24 0.11 -7.22
N ILE A 54 5.35 0.77 -7.96
CA ILE A 54 3.91 0.69 -7.75
C ILE A 54 3.26 0.33 -9.07
N ASP A 55 2.65 -0.85 -9.12
CA ASP A 55 1.86 -1.31 -10.24
C ASP A 55 0.39 -1.26 -9.84
N ALA A 56 -0.24 -0.13 -10.08
CA ALA A 56 -1.62 0.10 -9.68
C ALA A 56 -2.61 -0.88 -10.36
N PRO A 57 -2.51 -1.18 -11.65
CA PRO A 57 -3.40 -2.17 -12.28
C PRO A 57 -3.31 -3.55 -11.66
N SER A 58 -2.11 -3.98 -11.26
CA SER A 58 -1.89 -5.29 -10.61
C SER A 58 -2.07 -5.24 -9.09
N ARG A 59 -2.31 -4.06 -8.52
CA ARG A 59 -2.42 -3.84 -7.07
C ARG A 59 -1.18 -4.32 -6.31
N LEU A 60 -0.02 -4.06 -6.86
CA LEU A 60 1.26 -4.56 -6.34
C LEU A 60 2.18 -3.39 -6.03
N ILE A 61 2.76 -3.40 -4.82
CA ILE A 61 3.80 -2.47 -4.41
C ILE A 61 5.04 -3.29 -4.06
N ALA A 62 6.17 -2.97 -4.68
CA ALA A 62 7.41 -3.73 -4.52
C ALA A 62 8.53 -2.83 -4.00
N SER A 63 9.25 -3.33 -2.98
CA SER A 63 10.44 -2.67 -2.45
C SER A 63 11.57 -2.68 -3.47
N GLY A 64 12.18 -1.54 -3.69
CA GLY A 64 13.39 -1.44 -4.50
C GLY A 64 14.63 -1.94 -3.77
N ALA A 65 14.60 -2.04 -2.45
CA ALA A 65 15.72 -2.49 -1.64
C ALA A 65 15.80 -4.02 -1.54
N THR A 66 14.65 -4.67 -1.29
CA THR A 66 14.62 -6.11 -0.96
C THR A 66 13.81 -6.94 -1.95
N GLY A 67 13.01 -6.30 -2.80
CA GLY A 67 12.06 -7.01 -3.66
C GLY A 67 10.81 -7.50 -2.94
N ARG A 68 10.67 -7.22 -1.63
CA ARG A 68 9.45 -7.53 -0.88
C ARG A 68 8.25 -6.88 -1.54
N GLN A 69 7.14 -7.62 -1.61
CA GLN A 69 5.93 -7.17 -2.28
C GLN A 69 4.75 -7.12 -1.32
N VAL A 70 3.92 -6.11 -1.50
CA VAL A 70 2.58 -6.04 -0.89
C VAL A 70 1.57 -6.10 -2.03
N ARG A 71 0.71 -7.12 -1.99
CA ARG A 71 -0.37 -7.29 -2.96
C ARG A 71 -1.70 -6.99 -2.29
N LEU A 72 -2.46 -6.09 -2.88
CA LEU A 72 -3.77 -5.70 -2.39
C LEU A 72 -4.85 -6.63 -2.94
N PRO A 73 -5.95 -6.86 -2.19
CA PRO A 73 -7.08 -7.64 -2.66
C PRO A 73 -7.77 -7.04 -3.89
N ASP A 74 -8.53 -7.85 -4.61
CA ASP A 74 -9.20 -7.47 -5.86
C ASP A 74 -10.29 -6.41 -5.67
N ASP A 75 -10.85 -6.30 -4.47
CA ASP A 75 -11.89 -5.31 -4.15
C ASP A 75 -11.32 -3.94 -3.75
N VAL A 76 -10.00 -3.82 -3.68
CA VAL A 76 -9.31 -2.58 -3.35
C VAL A 76 -8.83 -1.90 -4.64
N VAL A 77 -9.15 -0.64 -4.80
CA VAL A 77 -8.65 0.18 -5.91
C VAL A 77 -7.39 0.89 -5.44
N VAL A 78 -6.31 0.67 -6.17
CA VAL A 78 -5.03 1.34 -5.90
C VAL A 78 -4.85 2.45 -6.92
N SER A 79 -4.62 3.66 -6.42
CA SER A 79 -4.28 4.80 -7.27
C SER A 79 -3.05 5.49 -6.72
N THR A 80 -2.31 6.12 -7.61
CA THR A 80 -1.07 6.80 -7.25
C THR A 80 -1.06 8.22 -7.78
N MET A 81 -0.49 9.10 -7.00
CA MET A 81 -0.17 10.46 -7.43
C MET A 81 1.31 10.67 -7.14
N VAL A 82 2.12 10.62 -8.18
CA VAL A 82 3.56 10.84 -8.10
C VAL A 82 3.95 11.96 -9.04
N ALA A 83 5.09 12.60 -8.77
CA ALA A 83 5.63 13.61 -9.68
C ALA A 83 5.90 12.95 -11.04
N ALA A 84 5.59 13.67 -12.12
CA ALA A 84 5.84 13.17 -13.47
C ALA A 84 7.33 12.90 -13.71
N ARG A 85 8.18 13.67 -13.08
CA ARG A 85 9.63 13.54 -13.16
C ARG A 85 10.25 13.61 -11.77
N CYS A 86 11.29 12.86 -11.58
CA CYS A 86 12.12 12.86 -10.38
C CYS A 86 13.56 13.11 -10.79
N GLY A 87 14.06 14.33 -10.58
CA GLY A 87 15.31 14.77 -11.18
C GLY A 87 15.19 14.81 -12.71
N ASP A 88 16.14 14.20 -13.41
CA ASP A 88 16.17 14.17 -14.87
C ASP A 88 15.41 12.98 -15.48
N ARG A 89 14.82 12.13 -14.63
CA ARG A 89 14.17 10.89 -15.08
C ARG A 89 12.65 10.94 -14.87
N PRO A 90 11.86 10.33 -15.78
CA PRO A 90 10.44 10.15 -15.54
C PRO A 90 10.24 9.21 -14.33
N SER A 91 9.30 9.55 -13.46
CA SER A 91 9.03 8.77 -12.24
C SER A 91 8.33 7.45 -12.50
N GLY A 92 7.49 7.38 -13.53
CA GLY A 92 6.91 6.15 -14.05
C GLY A 92 6.39 5.14 -13.03
N GLY A 93 5.44 5.52 -12.16
CA GLY A 93 4.88 4.59 -11.20
C GLY A 93 5.84 4.20 -10.07
N THR A 94 6.80 5.06 -9.75
CA THR A 94 7.75 4.83 -8.65
C THR A 94 7.74 5.98 -7.65
N ILE A 95 8.05 5.65 -6.40
CA ILE A 95 8.42 6.64 -5.38
C ILE A 95 9.91 6.45 -5.11
N THR A 96 10.67 7.51 -5.33
CA THR A 96 12.13 7.48 -5.23
C THR A 96 12.57 8.07 -3.90
N PHE A 97 13.51 7.39 -3.23
CA PHE A 97 14.20 7.89 -2.04
C PHE A 97 15.69 8.10 -2.37
N PHE A 98 16.20 9.23 -1.94
CA PHE A 98 17.61 9.59 -2.14
C PHE A 98 18.45 9.20 -0.93
N ALA A 99 19.77 9.16 -1.11
CA ALA A 99 20.72 8.86 -0.04
C ALA A 99 20.60 9.82 1.15
N SER A 100 20.11 11.05 0.93
CA SER A 100 19.84 12.03 1.98
C SER A 100 18.60 11.71 2.83
N GLY A 101 17.77 10.77 2.39
CA GLY A 101 16.47 10.47 2.97
C GLY A 101 15.33 11.29 2.37
N MET A 102 15.61 12.28 1.55
CA MET A 102 14.60 13.01 0.81
C MET A 102 13.96 12.13 -0.26
N SER A 103 12.85 12.57 -0.79
CA SER A 103 12.13 11.84 -1.82
C SER A 103 11.57 12.79 -2.87
N CYS A 104 11.19 12.29 -4.01
CA CYS A 104 10.33 13.04 -4.94
C CYS A 104 8.89 13.10 -4.45
N GLY A 105 8.57 12.37 -3.40
CA GLY A 105 7.24 12.34 -2.82
C GLY A 105 6.25 11.49 -3.59
N GLY A 106 5.06 11.41 -3.06
CA GLY A 106 3.97 10.71 -3.70
C GLY A 106 2.89 10.31 -2.72
N VAL A 107 1.76 9.91 -3.27
CA VAL A 107 0.62 9.41 -2.52
C VAL A 107 0.14 8.11 -3.16
N ILE A 108 -0.05 7.09 -2.33
CA ILE A 108 -0.67 5.83 -2.73
C ILE A 108 -2.02 5.77 -2.02
N ALA A 109 -3.10 5.75 -2.78
CA ALA A 109 -4.44 5.64 -2.23
C ALA A 109 -4.95 4.21 -2.36
N LEU A 110 -5.44 3.66 -1.26
CA LEU A 110 -6.07 2.36 -1.18
C LEU A 110 -7.53 2.59 -0.83
N ALA A 111 -8.42 2.37 -1.78
CA ALA A 111 -9.83 2.70 -1.62
C ALA A 111 -10.72 1.51 -1.92
N ARG A 112 -11.87 1.49 -1.24
CA ARG A 112 -12.99 0.60 -1.50
C ARG A 112 -14.29 1.38 -1.28
N PRO A 113 -15.45 0.86 -1.66
CA PRO A 113 -16.70 1.55 -1.36
C PRO A 113 -16.82 1.85 0.14
N GLY A 114 -17.08 3.12 0.47
CA GLY A 114 -17.23 3.57 1.85
C GLY A 114 -15.98 4.19 2.47
N GLY A 115 -14.87 4.28 1.75
CA GLY A 115 -13.67 4.96 2.22
C GLY A 115 -12.37 4.27 1.87
N GLY A 116 -11.28 4.73 2.46
CA GLY A 116 -9.96 4.19 2.19
C GLY A 116 -8.88 4.83 3.03
N PHE A 117 -7.64 4.59 2.63
CA PHE A 117 -6.46 5.16 3.26
C PHE A 117 -5.51 5.69 2.21
N GLN A 118 -4.80 6.75 2.55
CA GLN A 118 -3.69 7.27 1.74
C GLN A 118 -2.38 7.05 2.48
N VAL A 119 -1.39 6.56 1.77
CA VAL A 119 -0.02 6.51 2.24
C VAL A 119 0.72 7.64 1.55
N ARG A 120 1.18 8.62 2.33
CA ARG A 120 1.79 9.84 1.82
C ARG A 120 3.27 9.85 2.13
N VAL A 121 4.07 10.19 1.14
CA VAL A 121 5.52 10.36 1.29
C VAL A 121 5.83 11.85 1.13
N ASN A 122 6.44 12.42 2.17
CA ASN A 122 6.88 13.82 2.16
C ASN A 122 8.16 13.93 1.34
N TRP A 123 8.18 14.85 0.38
CA TRP A 123 9.33 15.01 -0.50
C TRP A 123 10.57 15.55 0.24
N LEU A 124 10.37 16.41 1.24
CA LEU A 124 11.47 17.07 1.94
C LEU A 124 12.15 16.15 2.96
N THR A 125 11.36 15.38 3.70
CA THR A 125 11.88 14.51 4.77
C THR A 125 11.95 13.04 4.36
N GLY A 126 11.21 12.64 3.32
CA GLY A 126 11.00 11.23 2.97
C GLY A 126 10.10 10.52 3.98
N GLY A 127 9.55 11.23 4.95
CA GLY A 127 8.67 10.66 5.97
C GLY A 127 7.39 10.10 5.37
N VAL A 128 6.93 9.00 5.93
CA VAL A 128 5.74 8.28 5.46
C VAL A 128 4.66 8.35 6.50
N GLU A 129 3.46 8.73 6.09
CA GLU A 129 2.30 8.74 6.98
C GLU A 129 1.09 8.06 6.34
N VAL A 130 0.23 7.50 7.18
CA VAL A 130 -1.04 6.89 6.76
C VAL A 130 -2.17 7.79 7.22
N VAL A 131 -3.02 8.18 6.28
CA VAL A 131 -4.16 9.08 6.53
C VAL A 131 -5.44 8.41 6.06
N ALA A 132 -6.46 8.43 6.89
CA ALA A 132 -7.77 7.90 6.50
C ALA A 132 -8.44 8.83 5.49
N ILE A 133 -9.05 8.23 4.46
CA ILE A 133 -9.91 8.92 3.52
C ILE A 133 -11.34 8.79 4.04
N VAL A 134 -11.96 9.90 4.38
CA VAL A 134 -13.35 9.94 4.80
C VAL A 134 -14.20 10.15 3.56
N PRO A 135 -15.28 9.34 3.33
CA PRO A 135 -16.17 9.52 2.21
C PRO A 135 -16.99 10.81 2.29
#